data_4e7f6395c79c1d70a463212fbb4c7db9
#
_entry.id   4e7f6395c79c1d70a463212fbb4c7db9
#
_cell.length_a   1.000
_cell.length_b   1.000
_cell.length_c   1.000
_cell.angle_alpha   90.00
_cell.angle_beta   90.00
_cell.angle_gamma   90.00
#
_symmetry.space_group_name_H-M   'P 1'
#
loop_
_entity.id
_entity.type
_entity.pdbx_description
1 polymer ?
#
loop_
_entity_poly.entity_id
_entity_poly.type
_entity_poly.pdbx_seq_one_letter_code
_entity_poly.pdbx_strand_id
1 'polypeptide(L)'
;MPTIAQILQTAPIPRNETRLLLQHITGYTATQLITRDHETLPENQSVQLQNLIARRNAGEPIAYLIGTREFYGRAFAVSPAVLIPRPETEHLLEAALFRLPENGTLWDLGTGSGIIAISAKCERPDTQVFASDI
;
A
#
# COMPACT_ATOMS: atom_id res chain seq x y z
N MET A 1 25.79 -14.92 -0.23
CA MET A 1 24.61 -14.06 -0.47
C MET A 1 23.38 -14.94 -0.65
N PRO A 2 22.34 -14.75 0.14
CA PRO A 2 21.12 -15.54 -0.03
C PRO A 2 20.40 -15.16 -1.32
N THR A 3 19.72 -16.14 -1.90
CA THR A 3 18.83 -15.93 -3.04
C THR A 3 17.49 -15.31 -2.56
N ILE A 4 16.72 -14.79 -3.49
CA ILE A 4 15.37 -14.26 -3.19
C ILE A 4 14.52 -15.35 -2.52
N ALA A 5 14.57 -16.59 -3.02
CA ALA A 5 13.85 -17.72 -2.43
C ALA A 5 14.25 -17.95 -0.97
N GLN A 6 15.54 -17.92 -0.67
CA GLN A 6 16.05 -18.09 0.69
C GLN A 6 15.62 -16.95 1.61
N ILE A 7 15.65 -15.72 1.12
CA ILE A 7 15.18 -14.55 1.89
C ILE A 7 13.70 -14.70 2.25
N LEU A 8 12.86 -15.11 1.30
CA LEU A 8 11.43 -15.32 1.54
C LEU A 8 11.16 -16.41 2.57
N GLN A 9 12.04 -17.42 2.67
CA GLN A 9 11.90 -18.52 3.63
C GLN A 9 12.42 -18.19 5.01
N THR A 10 13.44 -17.34 5.13
CA THR A 10 14.19 -17.17 6.39
C THR A 10 13.96 -15.82 7.06
N ALA A 11 13.30 -14.87 6.43
CA ALA A 11 13.06 -13.57 7.02
C ALA A 11 12.18 -13.68 8.28
N PRO A 12 12.46 -12.87 9.34
CA PRO A 12 11.73 -12.94 10.61
C PRO A 12 10.35 -12.29 10.60
N ILE A 13 9.86 -11.90 9.45
CA ILE A 13 8.55 -11.30 9.24
C ILE A 13 7.72 -12.17 8.30
N PRO A 14 6.38 -11.99 8.22
CA PRO A 14 5.55 -12.80 7.34
C PRO A 14 6.01 -12.76 5.89
N ARG A 15 5.85 -13.88 5.18
CA ARG A 15 6.32 -14.03 3.80
C ARG A 15 5.70 -13.00 2.85
N ASN A 16 4.42 -12.70 3.01
CA ASN A 16 3.74 -11.70 2.18
C ASN A 16 4.32 -10.30 2.38
N GLU A 17 4.71 -9.94 3.59
CA GLU A 17 5.36 -8.67 3.88
C GLU A 17 6.78 -8.60 3.32
N THR A 18 7.55 -9.68 3.45
CA THR A 18 8.88 -9.78 2.85
C THR A 18 8.80 -9.61 1.34
N ARG A 19 7.79 -10.20 0.71
CA ARG A 19 7.55 -10.05 -0.73
C ARG A 19 7.29 -8.59 -1.11
N LEU A 20 6.47 -7.88 -0.34
CA LEU A 20 6.18 -6.47 -0.58
C LEU A 20 7.44 -5.60 -0.49
N LEU A 21 8.30 -5.86 0.50
CA LEU A 21 9.56 -5.15 0.64
C LEU A 21 10.51 -5.45 -0.52
N LEU A 22 10.60 -6.70 -0.95
CA LEU A 22 11.40 -7.10 -2.11
C LEU A 22 10.91 -6.41 -3.39
N GLN A 23 9.62 -6.35 -3.60
CA GLN A 23 9.04 -5.66 -4.75
C GLN A 23 9.38 -4.17 -4.72
N HIS A 24 9.31 -3.56 -3.56
CA HIS A 24 9.64 -2.14 -3.38
C HIS A 24 11.11 -1.84 -3.72
N ILE A 25 12.02 -2.68 -3.26
CA ILE A 25 13.47 -2.47 -3.45
C ILE A 25 13.91 -2.81 -4.88
N THR A 26 13.42 -3.93 -5.42
CA THR A 26 13.87 -4.43 -6.74
C THR A 26 13.10 -3.83 -7.90
N GLY A 27 11.87 -3.37 -7.66
CA GLY A 27 10.95 -3.01 -8.74
C GLY A 27 10.34 -4.20 -9.46
N TYR A 28 10.59 -5.42 -9.01
CA TYR A 28 10.03 -6.61 -9.61
C TYR A 28 8.54 -6.75 -9.29
N THR A 29 7.80 -7.33 -10.22
CA THR A 29 6.41 -7.75 -9.97
C THR A 29 6.41 -9.03 -9.12
N ALA A 30 5.24 -9.39 -8.56
CA ALA A 30 5.11 -10.64 -7.82
C ALA A 30 5.49 -11.86 -8.68
N THR A 31 5.13 -11.86 -9.95
CA THR A 31 5.50 -12.91 -10.90
C THR A 31 7.01 -12.96 -11.13
N GLN A 32 7.66 -11.81 -11.27
CA GLN A 32 9.11 -11.73 -11.45
C GLN A 32 9.87 -12.23 -10.24
N LEU A 33 9.37 -12.01 -9.03
CA LEU A 33 9.98 -12.58 -7.82
C LEU A 33 9.95 -14.11 -7.84
N ILE A 34 8.91 -14.72 -8.40
CA ILE A 34 8.80 -16.17 -8.54
C ILE A 34 9.77 -16.68 -9.64
N THR A 35 9.78 -16.04 -10.79
CA THR A 35 10.61 -16.46 -11.92
C THR A 35 12.10 -16.20 -11.72
N ARG A 36 12.43 -15.22 -10.88
CA ARG A 36 13.80 -14.79 -10.58
C ARG A 36 14.22 -15.11 -9.14
N ASP A 37 13.59 -16.06 -8.50
CA ASP A 37 13.84 -16.40 -7.10
C ASP A 37 15.23 -16.99 -6.84
N HIS A 38 15.91 -17.47 -7.88
CA HIS A 38 17.28 -17.98 -7.82
C HIS A 38 18.34 -16.87 -7.82
N GLU A 39 17.96 -15.64 -8.15
CA GLU A 39 18.87 -14.49 -8.15
C GLU A 39 19.22 -14.04 -6.75
N THR A 40 20.43 -13.46 -6.62
CA THR A 40 20.86 -12.78 -5.40
C THR A 40 20.69 -11.27 -5.58
N LEU A 41 20.49 -10.55 -4.47
CA LEU A 41 20.38 -9.09 -4.51
C LEU A 41 21.77 -8.45 -4.58
N PRO A 42 21.92 -7.32 -5.31
CA PRO A 42 23.10 -6.48 -5.17
C PRO A 42 23.28 -6.05 -3.69
N GLU A 43 24.54 -5.82 -3.30
CA GLU A 43 24.85 -5.52 -1.90
C GLU A 43 24.07 -4.32 -1.35
N ASN A 44 23.94 -3.24 -2.12
CA ASN A 44 23.18 -2.07 -1.71
C ASN A 44 21.70 -2.37 -1.45
N GLN A 45 21.10 -3.22 -2.29
CA GLN A 45 19.70 -3.64 -2.10
C GLN A 45 19.57 -4.60 -0.92
N SER A 46 20.56 -5.49 -0.72
CA SER A 46 20.57 -6.42 0.41
C SER A 46 20.62 -5.66 1.75
N VAL A 47 21.48 -4.67 1.86
CA VAL A 47 21.58 -3.82 3.07
C VAL A 47 20.29 -3.05 3.29
N GLN A 48 19.72 -2.47 2.26
CA GLN A 48 18.47 -1.74 2.32
C GLN A 48 17.32 -2.64 2.78
N LEU A 49 17.24 -3.85 2.24
CA LEU A 49 16.22 -4.84 2.63
C LEU A 49 16.35 -5.24 4.10
N GLN A 50 17.56 -5.54 4.56
CA GLN A 50 17.80 -5.90 5.96
C GLN A 50 17.37 -4.78 6.91
N ASN A 51 17.63 -3.52 6.55
CA ASN A 51 17.21 -2.36 7.33
C ASN A 51 15.68 -2.28 7.41
N LEU A 52 14.97 -2.44 6.28
CA LEU A 52 13.51 -2.41 6.26
C LEU A 52 12.90 -3.57 7.04
N ILE A 53 13.47 -4.78 6.93
CA ILE A 53 13.02 -5.94 7.69
C ILE A 53 13.17 -5.69 9.20
N ALA A 54 14.31 -5.14 9.63
CA ALA A 54 14.55 -4.82 11.03
C ALA A 54 13.53 -3.79 11.55
N ARG A 55 13.24 -2.76 10.78
CA ARG A 55 12.25 -1.74 11.13
C ARG A 55 10.84 -2.33 11.22
N ARG A 56 10.48 -3.20 10.27
CA ARG A 56 9.19 -3.89 10.32
C ARG A 56 9.08 -4.82 11.52
N ASN A 57 10.14 -5.56 11.81
CA ASN A 57 10.20 -6.46 12.96
C ASN A 57 10.12 -5.69 14.29
N ALA A 58 10.56 -4.43 14.32
CA ALA A 58 10.44 -3.54 15.47
C ALA A 58 9.06 -2.91 15.62
N GLY A 59 8.14 -3.14 14.67
CA GLY A 59 6.75 -2.70 14.76
C GLY A 59 6.33 -1.59 13.80
N GLU A 60 7.21 -1.09 12.93
CA GLU A 60 6.81 -0.08 11.95
C GLU A 60 5.85 -0.68 10.92
N PRO A 61 4.72 0.00 10.61
CA PRO A 61 3.78 -0.49 9.59
C PRO A 61 4.43 -0.59 8.22
N ILE A 62 4.15 -1.70 7.52
CA ILE A 62 4.73 -1.96 6.19
C ILE A 62 4.39 -0.84 5.19
N ALA A 63 3.18 -0.28 5.27
CA ALA A 63 2.76 0.79 4.37
C ALA A 63 3.62 2.05 4.52
N TYR A 64 4.07 2.37 5.73
CA TYR A 64 4.96 3.51 5.96
C TYR A 64 6.37 3.24 5.45
N LEU A 65 6.84 2.00 5.52
CA LEU A 65 8.15 1.62 5.01
C LEU A 65 8.21 1.71 3.48
N ILE A 66 7.14 1.33 2.82
CA ILE A 66 6.99 1.37 1.36
C ILE A 66 6.58 2.77 0.89
N GLY A 67 5.81 3.50 1.72
CA GLY A 67 5.28 4.83 1.40
C GLY A 67 3.98 4.81 0.61
N THR A 68 3.43 3.62 0.36
CA THR A 68 2.15 3.47 -0.36
C THR A 68 1.28 2.39 0.25
N ARG A 69 -0.02 2.49 0.03
CA ARG A 69 -1.00 1.49 0.40
C ARG A 69 -2.03 1.35 -0.71
N GLU A 70 -2.34 0.13 -1.10
CA GLU A 70 -3.42 -0.12 -2.04
C GLU A 70 -4.77 -0.01 -1.36
N PHE A 71 -5.71 0.68 -2.01
CA PHE A 71 -7.07 0.84 -1.55
C PHE A 71 -8.00 0.91 -2.76
N TYR A 72 -9.00 0.06 -2.77
CA TYR A 72 -10.00 -0.03 -3.86
C TYR A 72 -9.35 -0.12 -5.25
N GLY A 73 -8.29 -0.92 -5.34
CA GLY A 73 -7.55 -1.16 -6.58
C GLY A 73 -6.59 -0.06 -7.01
N ARG A 74 -6.37 0.97 -6.18
CA ARG A 74 -5.45 2.08 -6.48
C ARG A 74 -4.40 2.22 -5.40
N ALA A 75 -3.18 2.60 -5.79
CA ALA A 75 -2.08 2.87 -4.86
C ALA A 75 -2.16 4.33 -4.39
N PHE A 76 -2.11 4.53 -3.08
CA PHE A 76 -2.12 5.85 -2.45
C PHE A 76 -0.85 6.06 -1.65
N ALA A 77 -0.29 7.27 -1.71
CA ALA A 77 0.83 7.66 -0.88
C ALA A 77 0.39 7.77 0.59
N VAL A 78 1.17 7.20 1.48
CA VAL A 78 0.94 7.28 2.92
C VAL A 78 2.23 7.66 3.65
N SER A 79 2.10 8.29 4.81
CA SER A 79 3.22 8.65 5.69
C SER A 79 2.75 8.61 7.14
N PRO A 80 3.67 8.70 8.13
CA PRO A 80 3.27 8.78 9.53
C PRO A 80 2.36 9.97 9.87
N ALA A 81 2.27 10.96 8.98
CA ALA A 81 1.38 12.12 9.16
C ALA A 81 -0.10 11.79 8.91
N VAL A 82 -0.41 10.67 8.27
CA VAL A 82 -1.79 10.25 7.96
C VAL A 82 -2.03 8.83 8.45
N LEU A 83 -3.27 8.55 8.85
CA LEU A 83 -3.66 7.21 9.26
C LEU A 83 -3.68 6.27 8.04
N ILE A 84 -3.11 5.07 8.21
CA ILE A 84 -3.18 4.04 7.18
C ILE A 84 -4.65 3.61 7.03
N PRO A 85 -5.21 3.64 5.81
CA PRO A 85 -6.58 3.20 5.60
C PRO A 85 -6.71 1.70 5.88
N ARG A 86 -7.78 1.33 6.57
CA ARG A 86 -8.09 -0.06 6.87
C ARG A 86 -8.93 -0.66 5.74
N PRO A 87 -8.84 -2.00 5.52
CA PRO A 87 -9.67 -2.66 4.50
C PRO A 87 -11.16 -2.41 4.68
N GLU A 88 -11.64 -2.29 5.92
CA GLU A 88 -13.04 -2.04 6.23
C GLU A 88 -13.54 -0.68 5.71
N THR A 89 -12.65 0.26 5.47
CA THR A 89 -12.98 1.56 4.89
C THR A 89 -13.53 1.42 3.47
N GLU A 90 -13.17 0.37 2.75
CA GLU A 90 -13.75 0.07 1.43
C GLU A 90 -15.26 -0.15 1.52
N HIS A 91 -15.75 -0.75 2.59
CA HIS A 91 -17.19 -0.93 2.80
C HIS A 91 -17.91 0.42 2.97
N LEU A 92 -17.29 1.37 3.64
CA LEU A 92 -17.81 2.73 3.76
C LEU A 92 -17.90 3.40 2.39
N LEU A 93 -16.85 3.27 1.59
CA LEU A 93 -16.84 3.80 0.23
C LEU A 93 -17.95 3.18 -0.63
N GLU A 94 -18.10 1.86 -0.59
CA GLU A 94 -19.16 1.16 -1.33
C GLU A 94 -20.54 1.63 -0.91
N ALA A 95 -20.78 1.78 0.38
CA ALA A 95 -22.06 2.27 0.90
C ALA A 95 -22.35 3.71 0.44
N ALA A 96 -21.33 4.56 0.42
CA ALA A 96 -21.46 5.92 -0.06
C ALA A 96 -21.77 5.96 -1.57
N LEU A 97 -21.06 5.18 -2.37
CA LEU A 97 -21.26 5.10 -3.82
C LEU A 97 -22.67 4.59 -4.17
N PHE A 98 -23.16 3.62 -3.41
CA PHE A 98 -24.51 3.08 -3.61
C PHE A 98 -25.59 4.14 -3.38
N ARG A 99 -25.39 5.03 -2.40
CA ARG A 99 -26.35 6.07 -2.03
C ARG A 99 -26.18 7.39 -2.80
N LEU A 100 -25.06 7.55 -3.48
CA LEU A 100 -24.73 8.78 -4.19
C LEU A 100 -25.59 8.92 -5.46
N PRO A 101 -26.44 9.94 -5.55
CA PRO A 101 -27.28 10.11 -6.74
C PRO A 101 -26.45 10.47 -7.96
N GLU A 102 -27.01 10.24 -9.13
CA GLU A 102 -26.42 10.67 -10.39
C GLU A 102 -26.18 12.19 -10.36
N ASN A 103 -24.97 12.62 -10.77
CA ASN A 103 -24.52 14.02 -10.69
C ASN A 103 -24.58 14.59 -9.25
N GLY A 104 -24.56 13.74 -8.24
CA GLY A 104 -24.65 14.13 -6.85
C GLY A 104 -23.36 14.74 -6.30
N THR A 105 -23.38 15.08 -5.01
CA THR A 105 -22.26 15.68 -4.29
C THR A 105 -21.88 14.83 -3.10
N LEU A 106 -20.58 14.56 -2.96
CA LEU A 106 -19.99 13.86 -1.81
C LEU A 106 -19.01 14.79 -1.09
N TRP A 107 -19.07 14.81 0.23
CA TRP A 107 -18.10 15.52 1.04
C TRP A 107 -17.45 14.53 2.00
N ASP A 108 -16.12 14.42 1.91
CA ASP A 108 -15.30 13.56 2.77
C ASP A 108 -14.66 14.40 3.87
N LEU A 109 -15.21 14.31 5.08
CA LEU A 109 -14.72 15.02 6.26
C LEU A 109 -13.68 14.16 6.97
N GLY A 110 -12.50 14.74 7.24
CA GLY A 110 -11.39 14.00 7.80
C GLY A 110 -10.74 13.08 6.77
N THR A 111 -10.50 13.61 5.59
CA THR A 111 -10.10 12.82 4.40
C THR A 111 -8.72 12.14 4.52
N GLY A 112 -7.84 12.62 5.41
CA GLY A 112 -6.49 12.09 5.55
C GLY A 112 -5.69 12.20 4.25
N SER A 113 -5.34 11.07 3.64
CA SER A 113 -4.64 11.03 2.35
C SER A 113 -5.54 11.32 1.14
N GLY A 114 -6.83 11.55 1.36
CA GLY A 114 -7.80 11.77 0.29
C GLY A 114 -8.34 10.50 -0.33
N ILE A 115 -8.14 9.38 0.31
CA ILE A 115 -8.34 8.05 -0.29
C ILE A 115 -9.81 7.78 -0.67
N ILE A 116 -10.77 8.15 0.20
CA ILE A 116 -12.20 7.97 -0.09
C ILE A 116 -12.63 8.95 -1.17
N ALA A 117 -12.27 10.22 -1.04
CA ALA A 117 -12.65 11.27 -2.00
C ALA A 117 -12.13 10.96 -3.41
N ILE A 118 -10.86 10.60 -3.52
CA ILE A 118 -10.23 10.27 -4.82
C ILE A 118 -10.87 9.02 -5.41
N SER A 119 -11.05 7.97 -4.62
CA SER A 119 -11.66 6.73 -5.09
C SER A 119 -13.10 6.96 -5.55
N ALA A 120 -13.89 7.74 -4.79
CA ALA A 120 -15.26 8.07 -5.17
C ALA A 120 -15.32 8.83 -6.48
N LYS A 121 -14.44 9.82 -6.69
CA LYS A 121 -14.41 10.60 -7.93
C LYS A 121 -14.00 9.74 -9.12
N CYS A 122 -13.06 8.82 -8.94
CA CYS A 122 -12.63 7.90 -9.99
C CYS A 122 -13.73 6.92 -10.38
N GLU A 123 -14.50 6.42 -9.39
CA GLU A 123 -15.62 5.50 -9.66
C GLU A 123 -16.85 6.21 -10.24
N ARG A 124 -17.08 7.46 -9.84
CA ARG A 124 -18.25 8.26 -10.23
C ARG A 124 -17.81 9.62 -10.76
N PRO A 125 -17.26 9.69 -12.00
CA PRO A 125 -16.77 10.95 -12.57
C PRO A 125 -17.86 12.03 -12.74
N ASP A 126 -19.12 11.62 -12.76
CA ASP A 126 -20.27 12.51 -12.89
C ASP A 126 -20.51 13.37 -11.64
N THR A 127 -19.94 12.99 -10.49
CA THR A 127 -20.20 13.61 -9.19
C THR A 127 -19.24 14.75 -8.89
N GLN A 128 -19.67 15.63 -7.96
CA GLN A 128 -18.81 16.61 -7.32
C GLN A 128 -18.33 16.05 -5.98
N VAL A 129 -17.01 16.03 -5.78
CA VAL A 129 -16.42 15.49 -4.56
C VAL A 129 -15.57 16.56 -3.89
N PHE A 130 -15.84 16.80 -2.61
CA PHE A 130 -15.08 17.70 -1.77
C PHE A 130 -14.43 16.92 -0.64
N ALA A 131 -13.24 17.34 -0.23
CA ALA A 131 -12.51 16.72 0.86
C ALA A 131 -11.97 17.81 1.79
N SER A 132 -12.00 17.55 3.09
CA SER A 132 -11.44 18.44 4.08
C SER A 132 -10.77 17.67 5.21
N ASP A 133 -9.77 18.29 5.82
CA ASP A 133 -9.07 17.75 6.99
C ASP A 133 -8.56 18.90 7.85
N ILE A 134 -8.04 18.56 9.03
CA ILE A 134 -7.50 19.53 9.97
C ILE A 134 -6.06 19.88 9.60
#